data_8a9d552ee821ad58f84b91fcbc00eda4
#
_entry.id   8a9d552ee821ad58f84b91fcbc00eda4
#
_cell.length_a   1.000
_cell.length_b   1.000
_cell.length_c   1.000
_cell.angle_alpha   90.00
_cell.angle_beta   90.00
_cell.angle_gamma   90.00
#
_symmetry.space_group_name_H-M   'P 1'
#
loop_
_entity.id
_entity.type
_entity.pdbx_description
1 polymer ?
#
loop_
_entity_poly.entity_id
_entity_poly.type
_entity_poly.pdbx_seq_one_letter_code
_entity_poly.pdbx_strand_id
1 'polypeptide(L)' 'MKENLYRTAKEYVEVIEKIEKTTDPKKLQLLEEKRVELHWKFIDILKSQGIKFKDREHATRIAIRIANGEL' A
#
# COMPACT_ATOMS: atom_id res chain seq x y z
N MET A 1 12.99 -5.89 -9.30
CA MET A 1 11.96 -4.87 -9.56
C MET A 1 10.56 -5.34 -9.24
N LYS A 2 10.14 -6.49 -9.76
CA LYS A 2 8.83 -7.06 -9.40
C LYS A 2 8.76 -7.38 -7.90
N GLU A 3 9.89 -7.78 -7.30
CA GLU A 3 9.97 -8.08 -5.89
C GLU A 3 9.68 -6.85 -5.01
N ASN A 4 10.22 -5.69 -5.39
CA ASN A 4 9.97 -4.45 -4.64
C ASN A 4 8.50 -4.04 -4.71
N LEU A 5 7.90 -4.20 -5.88
CA LEU A 5 6.49 -3.89 -6.06
C LEU A 5 5.61 -4.79 -5.20
N TYR A 6 5.85 -6.10 -5.23
CA TYR A 6 5.11 -7.07 -4.45
C TYR A 6 5.28 -6.83 -2.95
N ARG A 7 6.53 -6.64 -2.50
CA ARG A 7 6.84 -6.43 -1.09
C ARG A 7 6.17 -5.15 -0.56
N THR A 8 6.27 -4.06 -1.31
CA THR A 8 5.67 -2.79 -0.90
C THR A 8 4.16 -2.88 -0.87
N ALA A 9 3.56 -3.53 -1.85
CA ALA A 9 2.11 -3.75 -1.88
C ALA A 9 1.65 -4.56 -0.68
N LYS A 10 2.40 -5.61 -0.34
CA LYS A 10 2.07 -6.47 0.79
C LYS A 10 2.17 -5.73 2.11
N GLU A 11 3.24 -4.95 2.31
CA GLU A 11 3.38 -4.14 3.51
C GLU A 11 2.26 -3.11 3.64
N TYR A 12 1.89 -2.48 2.54
CA TYR A 12 0.83 -1.49 2.50
C TYR A 12 -0.51 -2.12 2.92
N VAL A 13 -0.84 -3.27 2.35
CA VAL A 13 -2.07 -4.00 2.70
C VAL A 13 -2.07 -4.43 4.17
N GLU A 14 -0.93 -4.90 4.68
CA GLU A 14 -0.81 -5.29 6.09
C GLU A 14 -1.06 -4.11 7.02
N VAL A 15 -0.54 -2.93 6.68
CA VAL A 15 -0.77 -1.72 7.48
C VAL A 15 -2.25 -1.34 7.47
N ILE A 16 -2.90 -1.41 6.31
CA ILE A 16 -4.34 -1.14 6.21
C ILE A 16 -5.14 -2.08 7.10
N GLU A 17 -4.81 -3.37 7.08
CA GLU A 17 -5.48 -4.36 7.92
C GLU A 17 -5.28 -4.08 9.41
N LYS A 18 -4.07 -3.68 9.80
CA LYS A 18 -3.80 -3.31 11.19
C LYS A 18 -4.58 -2.08 11.63
N ILE A 19 -4.72 -1.10 10.73
CA ILE A 19 -5.52 0.09 11.02
C ILE A 19 -6.97 -0.29 11.31
N GLU A 20 -7.55 -1.19 10.52
CA GLU A 20 -8.92 -1.65 10.72
C GLU A 20 -9.13 -2.35 12.06
N LYS A 21 -8.09 -3.00 12.58
CA LYS A 21 -8.17 -3.76 13.83
C LYS A 21 -7.72 -2.98 15.06
N THR A 22 -7.12 -1.81 14.86
CA THR A 22 -6.53 -1.04 15.97
C THR A 22 -7.55 -0.04 16.53
N THR A 23 -7.70 -0.05 17.85
CA THR A 23 -8.58 0.89 18.55
C THR A 23 -7.81 1.91 19.39
N ASP A 24 -6.50 1.72 19.59
CA ASP A 24 -5.64 2.62 20.36
C ASP A 24 -5.28 3.85 19.51
N PRO A 25 -5.66 5.08 19.94
CA PRO A 25 -5.38 6.28 19.14
C PRO A 25 -3.91 6.52 18.84
N LYS A 26 -3.01 6.20 19.78
CA LYS A 26 -1.58 6.40 19.57
C LYS A 26 -1.02 5.45 18.52
N LYS A 27 -1.41 4.18 18.60
CA LYS A 27 -1.01 3.18 17.61
C LYS A 27 -1.60 3.50 16.25
N LEU A 28 -2.86 3.93 16.24
CA LEU A 28 -3.55 4.31 15.01
C LEU A 28 -2.82 5.45 14.30
N GLN A 29 -2.37 6.46 15.05
CA GLN A 29 -1.62 7.57 14.49
C GLN A 29 -0.33 7.10 13.81
N LEU A 30 0.44 6.23 14.47
CA LEU A 30 1.67 5.69 13.92
C LEU A 30 1.40 4.85 12.66
N LEU A 31 0.34 4.06 12.68
CA LEU A 31 -0.05 3.25 11.52
C LEU A 31 -0.49 4.11 10.35
N GLU A 32 -1.22 5.22 10.62
CA GLU A 32 -1.63 6.15 9.58
C GLU A 32 -0.43 6.82 8.92
N GLU A 33 0.56 7.22 9.71
CA GLU A 33 1.81 7.79 9.18
C GLU A 33 2.52 6.79 8.29
N LYS A 34 2.61 5.52 8.73
CA LYS A 34 3.22 4.46 7.96
C LYS A 34 2.44 4.19 6.66
N ARG A 35 1.12 4.23 6.73
CA ARG A 35 0.27 4.04 5.55
C ARG A 35 0.56 5.10 4.48
N VAL A 36 0.66 6.36 4.90
CA VAL A 36 0.95 7.44 3.96
C VAL A 36 2.33 7.26 3.32
N GLU A 37 3.33 6.91 4.13
CA GLU A 37 4.68 6.67 3.65
C GLU A 37 4.73 5.54 2.61
N LEU A 38 4.08 4.42 2.92
CA LEU A 38 4.02 3.28 2.02
C LEU A 38 3.20 3.58 0.78
N HIS A 39 2.15 4.40 0.92
CA HIS A 39 1.34 4.81 -0.22
C HIS A 39 2.19 5.54 -1.27
N TRP A 40 2.96 6.54 -0.83
CA TRP A 40 3.81 7.29 -1.75
C TRP A 40 4.92 6.44 -2.34
N LYS A 41 5.51 5.55 -1.55
CA LYS A 41 6.52 4.61 -2.03
C LYS A 41 5.93 3.71 -3.11
N PHE A 42 4.73 3.20 -2.88
CA PHE A 42 4.03 2.34 -3.84
C PHE A 42 3.72 3.09 -5.14
N ILE A 43 3.23 4.33 -5.02
CA ILE A 43 2.94 5.19 -6.19
C ILE A 43 4.20 5.40 -7.03
N ASP A 44 5.33 5.69 -6.39
CA ASP A 44 6.59 5.88 -7.09
C ASP A 44 7.01 4.61 -7.86
N ILE A 45 6.81 3.44 -7.26
CA ILE A 45 7.13 2.17 -7.92
C ILE A 45 6.21 1.95 -9.12
N LEU A 46 4.91 2.22 -8.98
CA LEU A 46 3.97 2.11 -10.10
C LEU A 46 4.39 2.98 -11.27
N LYS A 47 4.75 4.24 -10.99
CA LYS A 47 5.20 5.17 -12.01
C LYS A 47 6.48 4.70 -12.69
N SER A 48 7.43 4.18 -11.93
CA SER A 48 8.70 3.71 -12.48
C SER A 48 8.52 2.49 -13.38
N GLN A 49 7.48 1.71 -13.18
CA GLN A 49 7.21 0.54 -14.00
C GLN A 49 6.18 0.80 -15.10
N GLY A 50 5.73 2.05 -15.24
CA GLY A 50 4.78 2.43 -16.27
C GLY A 50 3.37 1.91 -16.05
N ILE A 51 3.04 1.54 -14.80
CA ILE A 51 1.70 1.09 -14.46
C ILE A 51 0.82 2.30 -14.19
N LYS A 52 -0.26 2.42 -14.94
CA LYS A 52 -1.16 3.57 -14.82
C LYS A 52 -2.27 3.30 -13.80
N PHE A 53 -2.63 4.34 -13.07
CA PHE A 53 -3.73 4.29 -12.12
C PHE A 53 -4.49 5.63 -12.19
N LYS A 54 -5.78 5.60 -11.89
CA LYS A 54 -6.65 6.78 -12.02
C LYS A 54 -6.54 7.72 -10.83
N ASP A 55 -6.53 7.17 -9.63
CA ASP A 55 -6.53 7.92 -8.39
C ASP A 55 -5.96 7.06 -7.25
N ARG A 56 -5.97 7.61 -6.03
CA ARG A 56 -5.43 6.92 -4.86
C ARG A 56 -6.17 5.62 -4.56
N GLU A 57 -7.48 5.65 -4.71
CA GLU A 57 -8.31 4.46 -4.47
C GLU A 57 -7.99 3.36 -5.47
N HIS A 58 -7.82 3.71 -6.74
CA HIS A 58 -7.42 2.74 -7.76
C HIS A 58 -6.05 2.16 -7.46
N ALA A 59 -5.09 3.01 -7.05
CA ALA A 59 -3.76 2.54 -6.66
C ALA A 59 -3.83 1.56 -5.50
N THR A 60 -4.69 1.81 -4.51
CA THR A 60 -4.89 0.91 -3.38
C THR A 60 -5.45 -0.44 -3.84
N ARG A 61 -6.38 -0.45 -4.77
CA ARG A 61 -6.92 -1.70 -5.33
C ARG A 61 -5.84 -2.49 -6.06
N ILE A 62 -4.97 -1.80 -6.79
CA ILE A 62 -3.83 -2.44 -7.46
C ILE A 62 -2.91 -3.09 -6.42
N ALA A 63 -2.65 -2.39 -5.31
CA ALA A 63 -1.82 -2.94 -4.23
C ALA A 63 -2.43 -4.24 -3.66
N ILE A 64 -3.73 -4.25 -3.43
CA ILE A 64 -4.43 -5.42 -2.91
C ILE A 64 -4.32 -6.60 -3.90
N ARG A 65 -4.50 -6.34 -5.18
CA ARG A 65 -4.41 -7.37 -6.20
C ARG A 65 -3.00 -7.94 -6.31
N ILE A 66 -2.00 -7.08 -6.25
CA ILE A 66 -0.60 -7.52 -6.29
C ILE A 66 -0.28 -8.36 -5.06
N ALA A 67 -0.71 -7.92 -3.88
CA ALA A 67 -0.47 -8.65 -2.63
C ALA A 67 -1.12 -10.03 -2.64
N ASN A 68 -2.23 -10.17 -3.36
CA ASN A 68 -2.94 -11.44 -3.50
C ASN A 68 -2.40 -12.30 -4.66
N GLY A 69 -1.37 -11.82 -5.35
CA GLY A 69 -0.78 -12.56 -6.46
C GLY A 69 -1.58 -12.53 -7.75
N GLU A 70 -2.46 -11.53 -7.92
CA GLU A 70 -3.34 -11.44 -9.08
C GLU A 70 -2.73 -10.67 -10.26
N LEU A 71 -1.56 -10.09 -10.09
CA LEU A 71 -0.91 -9.36 -11.19
C LEU A 71 0.42 -9.97 -11.57
#